data_43430a3d5f6d3ed05692ee4b55945cf1
#
_entry.id   43430a3d5f6d3ed05692ee4b55945cf1
#
_cell.length_a   1.000
_cell.length_b   1.000
_cell.length_c   1.000
_cell.angle_alpha   90.00
_cell.angle_beta   90.00
_cell.angle_gamma   90.00
#
_symmetry.space_group_name_H-M   'P 1'
#
loop_
_entity.id
_entity.type
_entity.pdbx_description
1 polymer ?
#
loop_
_entity_poly.entity_id
_entity_poly.type
_entity_poly.pdbx_seq_one_letter_code
_entity_poly.pdbx_strand_id
1 'polypeptide(L)'
;MELLIVSGLSGAGKSVAMNALEDIGFFCIDNVPAGLLPSITAFSKAGDNQLERVALSMDVRGCRSREQIETALQQLDEQKTPYKILFLDAPDDVLMRRYSETRRRHPISIAEGISTRDAFLKERQILQPLKERADYTINTGLLSTSQNKERICDLFLKNGGAKNAMRLTIMSFGFKFGLPPEADLVLDVRCLPNPFYV
;
A
#
# COMPACT_ATOMS: atom_id res chain seq x y z
N MET A 1 -12.65 5.23 -15.93
CA MET A 1 -12.23 5.37 -14.51
C MET A 1 -11.56 4.08 -14.07
N GLU A 2 -10.36 4.17 -13.55
CA GLU A 2 -9.63 3.08 -12.90
C GLU A 2 -9.86 3.21 -11.39
N LEU A 3 -10.57 2.26 -10.78
CA LEU A 3 -10.84 2.24 -9.34
C LEU A 3 -9.95 1.21 -8.67
N LEU A 4 -9.18 1.66 -7.67
CA LEU A 4 -8.33 0.81 -6.85
C LEU A 4 -8.77 0.88 -5.38
N ILE A 5 -9.13 -0.25 -4.80
CA ILE A 5 -9.40 -0.38 -3.37
C ILE A 5 -8.10 -0.82 -2.70
N VAL A 6 -7.57 0.01 -1.82
CA VAL A 6 -6.35 -0.28 -1.05
C VAL A 6 -6.74 -0.70 0.35
N SER A 7 -6.42 -1.93 0.72
CA SER A 7 -6.69 -2.43 2.05
C SER A 7 -5.47 -3.16 2.62
N GLY A 8 -5.58 -3.61 3.85
CA GLY A 8 -4.52 -4.36 4.51
C GLY A 8 -4.49 -4.09 6.01
N LEU A 9 -3.68 -4.86 6.71
CA LEU A 9 -3.60 -4.81 8.15
C LEU A 9 -3.06 -3.47 8.67
N SER A 10 -3.47 -3.11 9.84
CA SER A 10 -2.96 -1.95 10.55
C SER A 10 -1.44 -2.09 10.77
N GLY A 11 -0.67 -1.11 10.29
CA GLY A 11 0.80 -1.19 10.30
C GLY A 11 1.42 -1.89 9.08
N ALA A 12 0.63 -2.42 8.12
CA ALA A 12 1.14 -3.03 6.90
C ALA A 12 1.60 -2.03 5.80
N GLY A 13 1.54 -0.72 6.06
CA GLY A 13 2.08 0.29 5.14
C GLY A 13 1.07 0.93 4.19
N LYS A 14 -0.24 0.91 4.48
CA LYS A 14 -1.29 1.55 3.66
C LYS A 14 -1.02 3.02 3.35
N SER A 15 -0.60 3.81 4.34
CA SER A 15 -0.31 5.23 4.12
C SER A 15 0.84 5.45 3.13
N VAL A 16 1.85 4.57 3.14
CA VAL A 16 2.94 4.59 2.16
C VAL A 16 2.39 4.28 0.76
N ALA A 17 1.48 3.32 0.68
CA ALA A 17 0.84 2.95 -0.57
C ALA A 17 -0.02 4.09 -1.15
N MET A 18 -0.83 4.73 -0.30
CA MET A 18 -1.67 5.85 -0.73
C MET A 18 -0.83 7.02 -1.24
N ASN A 19 0.24 7.39 -0.52
CA ASN A 19 1.17 8.44 -0.97
C ASN A 19 1.85 8.07 -2.30
N ALA A 20 2.27 6.81 -2.47
CA ALA A 20 2.87 6.35 -3.72
C ALA A 20 1.89 6.41 -4.90
N LEU A 21 0.62 6.06 -4.66
CA LEU A 21 -0.44 6.15 -5.68
C LEU A 21 -0.77 7.60 -6.05
N GLU A 22 -0.79 8.51 -5.06
CA GLU A 22 -0.97 9.94 -5.29
C GLU A 22 0.17 10.51 -6.17
N ASP A 23 1.43 10.15 -5.88
CA ASP A 23 2.60 10.57 -6.66
C ASP A 23 2.55 10.12 -8.14
N ILE A 24 1.80 9.05 -8.45
CA ILE A 24 1.62 8.54 -9.82
C ILE A 24 0.26 8.89 -10.43
N GLY A 25 -0.44 9.85 -9.82
CA GLY A 25 -1.63 10.49 -10.40
C GLY A 25 -2.96 9.82 -10.08
N PHE A 26 -3.06 9.04 -8.99
CA PHE A 26 -4.35 8.65 -8.45
C PHE A 26 -4.93 9.77 -7.57
N PHE A 27 -6.23 9.96 -7.67
CA PHE A 27 -6.98 10.71 -6.67
C PHE A 27 -7.23 9.80 -5.46
N CYS A 28 -6.62 10.13 -4.33
CA CYS A 28 -6.59 9.27 -3.16
C CYS A 28 -7.60 9.72 -2.10
N ILE A 29 -8.44 8.79 -1.61
CA ILE A 29 -9.34 9.03 -0.47
C ILE A 29 -9.02 7.99 0.60
N ASP A 30 -8.60 8.47 1.76
CA ASP A 30 -8.23 7.60 2.89
C ASP A 30 -9.41 7.34 3.83
N ASN A 31 -9.37 6.19 4.51
CA ASN A 31 -10.31 5.79 5.56
C ASN A 31 -11.79 5.81 5.13
N VAL A 32 -12.10 5.25 3.97
CA VAL A 32 -13.45 5.19 3.40
C VAL A 32 -14.29 4.14 4.13
N PRO A 33 -15.44 4.51 4.72
CA PRO A 33 -16.40 3.52 5.23
C PRO A 33 -16.97 2.67 4.10
N ALA A 34 -17.13 1.36 4.33
CA ALA A 34 -17.63 0.42 3.33
C ALA A 34 -18.96 0.88 2.69
N GLY A 35 -19.90 1.39 3.49
CA GLY A 35 -21.19 1.86 3.00
C GLY A 35 -21.16 3.08 2.08
N LEU A 36 -20.03 3.82 2.04
CA LEU A 36 -19.88 4.96 1.13
C LEU A 36 -19.28 4.59 -0.23
N LEU A 37 -18.79 3.37 -0.38
CA LEU A 37 -18.10 2.92 -1.59
C LEU A 37 -18.96 3.11 -2.87
N PRO A 38 -20.24 2.69 -2.91
CA PRO A 38 -21.10 2.89 -4.08
C PRO A 38 -21.35 4.37 -4.40
N SER A 39 -21.49 5.21 -3.37
CA SER A 39 -21.75 6.65 -3.54
C SER A 39 -20.54 7.39 -4.10
N ILE A 40 -19.33 7.05 -3.61
CA ILE A 40 -18.07 7.64 -4.11
C ILE A 40 -17.84 7.25 -5.56
N THR A 41 -18.12 5.99 -5.92
CA THR A 41 -17.97 5.54 -7.32
C THR A 41 -18.98 6.20 -8.25
N ALA A 42 -20.21 6.43 -7.79
CA ALA A 42 -21.21 7.16 -8.54
C ALA A 42 -20.79 8.64 -8.74
N PHE A 43 -20.29 9.28 -7.69
CA PHE A 43 -19.77 10.66 -7.75
C PHE A 43 -18.59 10.80 -8.71
N SER A 44 -17.67 9.85 -8.69
CA SER A 44 -16.48 9.87 -9.57
C SER A 44 -16.82 9.68 -11.06
N LYS A 45 -18.02 9.15 -11.35
CA LYS A 45 -18.56 8.99 -12.72
C LYS A 45 -19.40 10.18 -13.17
N ALA A 46 -19.96 10.93 -12.24
CA ALA A 46 -20.88 12.05 -12.49
C ALA A 46 -20.14 13.38 -12.39
N GLY A 47 -20.11 14.16 -13.49
CA GLY A 47 -19.65 15.54 -13.47
C GLY A 47 -18.53 15.86 -14.45
N ASP A 48 -18.23 17.16 -14.59
CA ASP A 48 -17.19 17.72 -15.49
C ASP A 48 -15.77 17.31 -15.08
N ASN A 49 -15.56 16.90 -13.84
CA ASN A 49 -14.29 16.38 -13.32
C ASN A 49 -14.30 14.85 -13.30
N GLN A 50 -14.23 14.23 -14.47
CA GLN A 50 -14.05 12.79 -14.55
C GLN A 50 -12.69 12.40 -13.96
N LEU A 51 -12.72 11.87 -12.73
CA LEU A 51 -11.51 11.31 -12.12
C LEU A 51 -11.13 10.04 -12.87
N GLU A 52 -10.02 10.08 -13.59
CA GLU A 52 -9.58 8.93 -14.38
C GLU A 52 -9.10 7.77 -13.51
N ARG A 53 -8.41 8.07 -12.42
CA ARG A 53 -7.77 7.11 -11.50
C ARG A 53 -8.10 7.46 -10.06
N VAL A 54 -8.76 6.56 -9.35
CA VAL A 54 -9.19 6.77 -7.96
C VAL A 54 -8.68 5.61 -7.09
N ALA A 55 -8.03 5.94 -5.99
CA ALA A 55 -7.61 4.98 -4.97
C ALA A 55 -8.38 5.25 -3.66
N LEU A 56 -9.06 4.23 -3.15
CA LEU A 56 -9.84 4.30 -1.91
C LEU A 56 -9.21 3.40 -0.86
N SER A 57 -8.77 3.97 0.26
CA SER A 57 -8.26 3.18 1.37
C SER A 57 -9.40 2.74 2.28
N MET A 58 -9.48 1.43 2.53
CA MET A 58 -10.46 0.80 3.43
C MET A 58 -9.74 0.03 4.53
N ASP A 59 -10.10 0.27 5.78
CA ASP A 59 -9.58 -0.45 6.93
C ASP A 59 -10.64 -0.66 8.01
N VAL A 60 -10.27 -1.31 9.11
CA VAL A 60 -11.19 -1.64 10.23
C VAL A 60 -11.77 -0.43 10.96
N ARG A 61 -11.27 0.78 10.73
CA ARG A 61 -11.86 2.01 11.28
C ARG A 61 -13.15 2.37 10.54
N GLY A 62 -13.16 2.14 9.22
CA GLY A 62 -14.32 2.36 8.35
C GLY A 62 -15.20 1.12 8.12
N CYS A 63 -14.69 -0.08 8.46
CA CYS A 63 -15.34 -1.36 8.22
C CYS A 63 -15.32 -2.19 9.50
N ARG A 64 -16.42 -2.19 10.24
CA ARG A 64 -16.47 -2.84 11.56
C ARG A 64 -16.81 -4.33 11.53
N SER A 65 -17.32 -4.83 10.41
CA SER A 65 -17.64 -6.24 10.25
C SER A 65 -17.37 -6.73 8.82
N ARG A 66 -17.22 -8.04 8.70
CA ARG A 66 -17.02 -8.74 7.43
C ARG A 66 -18.19 -8.50 6.49
N GLU A 67 -19.43 -8.56 7.00
CA GLU A 67 -20.66 -8.42 6.25
C GLU A 67 -20.79 -7.04 5.59
N GLN A 68 -20.31 -5.98 6.27
CA GLN A 68 -20.30 -4.64 5.68
C GLN A 68 -19.42 -4.56 4.44
N ILE A 69 -18.26 -5.23 4.46
CA ILE A 69 -17.34 -5.30 3.32
C ILE A 69 -17.97 -6.11 2.20
N GLU A 70 -18.50 -7.29 2.50
CA GLU A 70 -19.13 -8.17 1.52
C GLU A 70 -20.30 -7.48 0.82
N THR A 71 -21.16 -6.80 1.59
CA THR A 71 -22.29 -6.03 1.04
C THR A 71 -21.82 -4.90 0.12
N ALA A 72 -20.78 -4.16 0.52
CA ALA A 72 -20.26 -3.06 -0.30
C ALA A 72 -19.64 -3.56 -1.61
N LEU A 73 -18.88 -4.66 -1.57
CA LEU A 73 -18.31 -5.27 -2.78
C LEU A 73 -19.41 -5.83 -3.68
N GLN A 74 -20.44 -6.47 -3.12
CA GLN A 74 -21.59 -6.96 -3.88
C GLN A 74 -22.32 -5.81 -4.59
N GLN A 75 -22.52 -4.67 -3.94
CA GLN A 75 -23.14 -3.49 -4.55
C GLN A 75 -22.32 -2.95 -5.73
N LEU A 76 -20.98 -2.98 -5.65
CA LEU A 76 -20.12 -2.62 -6.78
C LEU A 76 -20.25 -3.61 -7.95
N ASP A 77 -20.31 -4.91 -7.63
CA ASP A 77 -20.51 -5.98 -8.63
C ASP A 77 -21.86 -5.82 -9.33
N GLU A 78 -22.96 -5.54 -8.60
CA GLU A 78 -24.31 -5.29 -9.13
C GLU A 78 -24.34 -4.04 -10.03
N GLN A 79 -23.60 -2.99 -9.65
CA GLN A 79 -23.44 -1.77 -10.44
C GLN A 79 -22.50 -1.95 -11.65
N LYS A 80 -21.92 -3.13 -11.83
CA LYS A 80 -20.94 -3.44 -12.88
C LYS A 80 -19.79 -2.41 -12.90
N THR A 81 -19.38 -1.93 -11.75
CA THR A 81 -18.28 -1.00 -11.61
C THR A 81 -16.97 -1.79 -11.57
N PRO A 82 -16.09 -1.64 -12.58
CA PRO A 82 -14.79 -2.34 -12.56
C PRO A 82 -13.92 -1.75 -11.45
N TYR A 83 -13.38 -2.60 -10.60
CA TYR A 83 -12.42 -2.23 -9.56
C TYR A 83 -11.31 -3.27 -9.45
N LYS A 84 -10.21 -2.89 -8.84
CA LYS A 84 -9.13 -3.79 -8.42
C LYS A 84 -8.88 -3.61 -6.94
N ILE A 85 -8.34 -4.64 -6.30
CA ILE A 85 -8.01 -4.62 -4.87
C ILE A 85 -6.52 -4.84 -4.71
N LEU A 86 -5.86 -3.90 -4.02
CA LEU A 86 -4.50 -4.03 -3.50
C LEU A 86 -4.58 -4.32 -2.01
N PHE A 87 -4.10 -5.49 -1.60
CA PHE A 87 -4.05 -5.89 -0.20
C PHE A 87 -2.60 -5.88 0.33
N LEU A 88 -2.37 -5.13 1.41
CA LEU A 88 -1.08 -5.05 2.09
C LEU A 88 -1.10 -5.94 3.33
N ASP A 89 -0.19 -6.90 3.39
CA ASP A 89 -0.05 -7.82 4.50
C ASP A 89 1.35 -7.75 5.12
N ALA A 90 1.49 -8.23 6.34
CA ALA A 90 2.78 -8.49 6.97
C ALA A 90 2.60 -9.55 8.06
N PRO A 91 3.67 -10.29 8.43
CA PRO A 91 3.67 -11.19 9.56
C PRO A 91 3.32 -10.49 10.88
N ASP A 92 2.67 -11.20 11.79
CA ASP A 92 2.17 -10.62 13.04
C ASP A 92 3.31 -10.08 13.93
N ASP A 93 4.45 -10.75 13.96
CA ASP A 93 5.64 -10.31 14.69
C ASP A 93 6.18 -8.97 14.17
N VAL A 94 6.16 -8.77 12.84
CA VAL A 94 6.54 -7.50 12.21
C VAL A 94 5.54 -6.40 12.56
N LEU A 95 4.24 -6.69 12.49
CA LEU A 95 3.20 -5.74 12.84
C LEU A 95 3.29 -5.33 14.32
N MET A 96 3.44 -6.30 15.21
CA MET A 96 3.62 -6.06 16.64
C MET A 96 4.83 -5.16 16.92
N ARG A 97 5.97 -5.43 16.27
CA ARG A 97 7.17 -4.60 16.39
C ARG A 97 6.92 -3.16 15.92
N ARG A 98 6.33 -2.96 14.72
CA ARG A 98 5.99 -1.63 14.19
C ARG A 98 5.06 -0.85 15.11
N TYR A 99 4.10 -1.53 15.75
CA TYR A 99 3.23 -0.89 16.74
C TYR A 99 3.97 -0.48 18.01
N SER A 100 4.88 -1.31 18.50
CA SER A 100 5.73 -0.99 19.65
C SER A 100 6.61 0.23 19.40
N GLU A 101 7.20 0.31 18.21
CA GLU A 101 8.07 1.43 17.81
C GLU A 101 7.30 2.76 17.71
N THR A 102 6.07 2.73 17.18
CA THR A 102 5.26 3.94 16.99
C THR A 102 4.47 4.35 18.23
N ARG A 103 4.46 3.53 19.28
CA ARG A 103 3.64 3.72 20.52
C ARG A 103 2.14 3.96 20.23
N ARG A 104 1.65 3.52 19.07
CA ARG A 104 0.24 3.60 18.71
C ARG A 104 -0.50 2.39 19.27
N ARG A 105 -1.76 2.57 19.61
CA ARG A 105 -2.64 1.46 19.96
C ARG A 105 -3.43 1.01 18.74
N HIS A 106 -3.68 -0.29 18.65
CA HIS A 106 -4.48 -0.85 17.56
C HIS A 106 -5.93 -0.34 17.64
N PRO A 107 -6.57 0.06 16.51
CA PRO A 107 -7.93 0.63 16.53
C PRO A 107 -8.96 -0.26 17.24
N ILE A 108 -8.96 -1.56 16.95
CA ILE A 108 -9.87 -2.54 17.59
C ILE A 108 -9.51 -2.72 19.07
N SER A 109 -8.21 -2.73 19.44
CA SER A 109 -7.79 -2.82 20.83
C SER A 109 -8.31 -1.64 21.67
N ILE A 110 -8.34 -0.43 21.10
CA ILE A 110 -8.91 0.75 21.78
C ILE A 110 -10.43 0.61 21.91
N ALA A 111 -11.11 0.20 20.84
CA ALA A 111 -12.56 0.15 20.78
C ALA A 111 -13.16 -0.94 21.70
N GLU A 112 -12.48 -2.06 21.84
CA GLU A 112 -13.00 -3.25 22.51
C GLU A 112 -12.24 -3.64 23.79
N GLY A 113 -11.14 -2.95 24.11
CA GLY A 113 -10.35 -3.24 25.32
C GLY A 113 -9.60 -4.57 25.28
N ILE A 114 -9.38 -5.15 24.10
CA ILE A 114 -8.69 -6.44 23.92
C ILE A 114 -7.19 -6.25 23.67
N SER A 115 -6.43 -7.35 23.79
CA SER A 115 -4.99 -7.32 23.52
C SER A 115 -4.70 -6.94 22.06
N THR A 116 -3.53 -6.37 21.79
CA THR A 116 -3.12 -6.03 20.43
C THR A 116 -3.06 -7.28 19.54
N ARG A 117 -2.66 -8.43 20.10
CA ARG A 117 -2.63 -9.70 19.36
C ARG A 117 -4.02 -10.15 18.93
N ASP A 118 -4.99 -10.11 19.85
CA ASP A 118 -6.37 -10.49 19.54
C ASP A 118 -7.00 -9.51 18.55
N ALA A 119 -6.63 -8.23 18.65
CA ALA A 119 -7.06 -7.20 17.73
C ALA A 119 -6.58 -7.47 16.29
N PHE A 120 -5.33 -7.94 16.08
CA PHE A 120 -4.85 -8.36 14.77
C PHE A 120 -5.59 -9.58 14.23
N LEU A 121 -5.87 -10.58 15.07
CA LEU A 121 -6.64 -11.76 14.66
C LEU A 121 -8.04 -11.34 14.19
N LYS A 122 -8.68 -10.45 14.94
CA LYS A 122 -10.00 -9.93 14.57
C LYS A 122 -9.95 -9.08 13.31
N GLU A 123 -8.92 -8.23 13.14
CA GLU A 123 -8.73 -7.44 11.93
C GLU A 123 -8.58 -8.33 10.69
N ARG A 124 -7.80 -9.41 10.78
CA ARG A 124 -7.67 -10.39 9.68
C ARG A 124 -9.01 -10.99 9.29
N GLN A 125 -9.85 -11.35 10.27
CA GLN A 125 -11.18 -11.91 10.01
C GLN A 125 -12.10 -10.89 9.32
N ILE A 126 -12.10 -9.64 9.77
CA ILE A 126 -12.91 -8.57 9.18
C ILE A 126 -12.48 -8.28 7.74
N LEU A 127 -11.17 -8.19 7.48
CA LEU A 127 -10.63 -7.84 6.17
C LEU A 127 -10.47 -9.02 5.22
N GLN A 128 -10.83 -10.23 5.63
CA GLN A 128 -10.70 -11.46 4.83
C GLN A 128 -11.35 -11.34 3.44
N PRO A 129 -12.56 -10.78 3.27
CA PRO A 129 -13.19 -10.68 1.95
C PRO A 129 -12.38 -9.84 0.96
N LEU A 130 -11.70 -8.79 1.45
CA LEU A 130 -10.81 -7.97 0.63
C LEU A 130 -9.53 -8.72 0.24
N LYS A 131 -8.99 -9.52 1.16
CA LYS A 131 -7.81 -10.34 0.90
C LYS A 131 -8.10 -11.46 -0.10
N GLU A 132 -9.24 -12.14 0.03
CA GLU A 132 -9.65 -13.24 -0.86
C GLU A 132 -9.92 -12.76 -2.29
N ARG A 133 -10.42 -11.53 -2.45
CA ARG A 133 -10.70 -10.92 -3.77
C ARG A 133 -9.55 -10.03 -4.29
N ALA A 134 -8.39 -10.02 -3.61
CA ALA A 134 -7.29 -9.14 -3.97
C ALA A 134 -6.67 -9.52 -5.33
N ASP A 135 -6.62 -8.57 -6.25
CA ASP A 135 -5.88 -8.67 -7.51
C ASP A 135 -4.36 -8.61 -7.28
N TYR A 136 -3.97 -7.84 -6.27
CA TYR A 136 -2.57 -7.65 -5.87
C TYR A 136 -2.42 -7.82 -4.38
N THR A 137 -1.48 -8.66 -3.96
CA THR A 137 -1.10 -8.79 -2.54
C THR A 137 0.38 -8.50 -2.39
N ILE A 138 0.72 -7.57 -1.49
CA ILE A 138 2.10 -7.24 -1.16
C ILE A 138 2.36 -7.61 0.29
N ASN A 139 3.32 -8.52 0.51
CA ASN A 139 3.85 -8.76 1.84
C ASN A 139 4.95 -7.72 2.12
N THR A 140 4.69 -6.81 3.06
CA THR A 140 5.59 -5.72 3.42
C THR A 140 6.53 -6.07 4.57
N GLY A 141 6.53 -7.33 5.02
CA GLY A 141 7.28 -7.77 6.19
C GLY A 141 8.79 -7.50 6.10
N LEU A 142 9.36 -7.72 4.92
CA LEU A 142 10.78 -7.53 4.65
C LEU A 142 11.09 -6.27 3.83
N LEU A 143 10.06 -5.48 3.47
CA LEU A 143 10.25 -4.29 2.64
C LEU A 143 10.52 -3.06 3.52
N SER A 144 11.51 -2.26 3.12
CA SER A 144 11.64 -0.89 3.59
C SER A 144 10.50 -0.02 3.04
N THR A 145 10.31 1.16 3.62
CA THR A 145 9.31 2.12 3.13
C THR A 145 9.55 2.50 1.66
N SER A 146 10.82 2.68 1.27
CA SER A 146 11.21 3.00 -0.11
C SER A 146 10.89 1.85 -1.06
N GLN A 147 11.24 0.62 -0.69
CA GLN A 147 10.96 -0.57 -1.50
C GLN A 147 9.45 -0.82 -1.66
N ASN A 148 8.66 -0.58 -0.60
CA ASN A 148 7.21 -0.67 -0.69
C ASN A 148 6.64 0.38 -1.67
N LYS A 149 7.10 1.64 -1.56
CA LYS A 149 6.73 2.71 -2.49
C LYS A 149 7.08 2.35 -3.93
N GLU A 150 8.30 1.91 -4.18
CA GLU A 150 8.78 1.49 -5.50
C GLU A 150 7.93 0.36 -6.08
N ARG A 151 7.66 -0.68 -5.29
CA ARG A 151 6.83 -1.81 -5.70
C ARG A 151 5.43 -1.40 -6.13
N ILE A 152 4.83 -0.43 -5.44
CA ILE A 152 3.51 0.09 -5.77
C ILE A 152 3.56 0.93 -7.06
N CYS A 153 4.56 1.80 -7.20
CA CYS A 153 4.77 2.56 -8.42
C CYS A 153 4.92 1.64 -9.64
N ASP A 154 5.72 0.58 -9.54
CA ASP A 154 5.93 -0.37 -10.62
C ASP A 154 4.65 -1.11 -11.03
N LEU A 155 3.78 -1.44 -10.07
CA LEU A 155 2.51 -2.09 -10.34
C LEU A 155 1.50 -1.19 -11.06
N PHE A 156 1.51 0.11 -10.77
CA PHE A 156 0.44 1.02 -11.20
C PHE A 156 0.88 2.17 -12.11
N LEU A 157 2.17 2.30 -12.42
CA LEU A 157 2.60 3.26 -13.43
C LEU A 157 1.99 2.91 -14.78
N LYS A 158 1.24 3.87 -15.36
CA LYS A 158 0.57 3.73 -16.67
C LYS A 158 1.53 3.67 -17.87
N ASN A 159 2.82 3.84 -17.66
CA ASN A 159 3.77 3.79 -18.76
C ASN A 159 3.93 2.36 -19.25
N GLY A 160 3.06 1.97 -20.15
CA GLY A 160 3.11 0.74 -20.93
C GLY A 160 4.31 0.64 -21.87
N GLY A 161 5.43 1.19 -21.47
CA GLY A 161 6.73 1.05 -22.09
C GLY A 161 7.61 0.19 -21.19
N ALA A 162 7.68 -1.07 -21.52
CA ALA A 162 8.56 -2.08 -20.95
C ALA A 162 8.08 -2.74 -19.62
N LYS A 163 7.22 -3.75 -19.76
CA LYS A 163 7.04 -4.80 -18.73
C LYS A 163 8.34 -5.48 -18.30
N ASN A 164 9.49 -5.10 -18.94
CA ASN A 164 10.83 -5.60 -18.66
C ASN A 164 11.88 -4.48 -18.71
N ALA A 165 11.55 -3.23 -18.41
CA ALA A 165 12.58 -2.21 -18.32
C ALA A 165 13.43 -2.48 -17.08
N MET A 166 14.69 -2.79 -17.33
CA MET A 166 15.70 -2.87 -16.28
C MET A 166 15.83 -1.49 -15.63
N ARG A 167 15.53 -1.38 -14.34
CA ARG A 167 15.77 -0.16 -13.58
C ARG A 167 17.16 -0.18 -13.00
N LEU A 168 17.99 0.76 -13.42
CA LEU A 168 19.34 0.92 -12.92
C LEU A 168 19.38 2.10 -11.94
N THR A 169 19.73 1.84 -10.70
CA THR A 169 20.02 2.87 -9.70
C THR A 169 21.53 2.96 -9.51
N ILE A 170 22.10 4.11 -9.80
CA ILE A 170 23.53 4.35 -9.62
C ILE A 170 23.70 5.25 -8.40
N MET A 171 24.51 4.84 -7.45
CA MET A 171 24.84 5.60 -6.26
C MET A 171 26.34 5.73 -6.06
N SER A 172 26.82 6.85 -5.53
CA SER A 172 28.19 7.02 -5.09
C SER A 172 28.24 6.97 -3.56
N PHE A 173 29.25 6.29 -3.00
CA PHE A 173 29.41 6.17 -1.56
C PHE A 173 30.89 6.13 -1.17
N GLY A 174 31.17 6.45 0.09
CA GLY A 174 32.49 6.29 0.67
C GLY A 174 32.58 5.04 1.56
N PHE A 175 33.63 4.28 1.47
CA PHE A 175 33.84 3.03 2.24
C PHE A 175 33.90 3.22 3.77
N LYS A 176 33.95 4.47 4.24
CA LYS A 176 34.06 4.77 5.69
C LYS A 176 32.96 4.12 6.54
N PHE A 177 31.75 3.97 6.00
CA PHE A 177 30.60 3.43 6.71
C PHE A 177 30.16 2.04 6.20
N GLY A 178 31.02 1.38 5.41
CA GLY A 178 30.73 0.07 4.82
C GLY A 178 30.09 0.18 3.44
N LEU A 179 29.66 -0.97 2.91
CA LEU A 179 28.97 -1.07 1.63
C LEU A 179 27.49 -0.78 1.84
N PRO A 180 26.81 -0.08 0.88
CA PRO A 180 25.36 0.07 0.92
C PRO A 180 24.70 -1.31 0.88
N PRO A 181 23.79 -1.63 1.83
CA PRO A 181 23.15 -2.95 1.89
C PRO A 181 22.20 -3.21 0.71
N GLU A 182 21.80 -2.14 -0.01
CA GLU A 182 20.93 -2.21 -1.19
C GLU A 182 21.69 -2.44 -2.51
N ALA A 183 23.04 -2.48 -2.49
CA ALA A 183 23.83 -2.58 -3.70
C ALA A 183 23.92 -4.03 -4.18
N ASP A 184 23.40 -4.32 -5.38
CA ASP A 184 23.57 -5.61 -6.05
C ASP A 184 24.98 -5.75 -6.68
N LEU A 185 25.57 -4.62 -7.07
CA LEU A 185 26.90 -4.56 -7.69
C LEU A 185 27.67 -3.37 -7.14
N VAL A 186 28.92 -3.62 -6.71
CA VAL A 186 29.81 -2.57 -6.20
C VAL A 186 31.05 -2.51 -7.08
N LEU A 187 31.33 -1.34 -7.63
CA LEU A 187 32.52 -1.08 -8.43
C LEU A 187 33.47 -0.16 -7.65
N ASP A 188 34.70 -0.60 -7.45
CA ASP A 188 35.74 0.22 -6.84
C ASP A 188 36.40 1.09 -7.91
N VAL A 189 36.13 2.40 -7.85
CA VAL A 189 36.67 3.38 -8.80
C VAL A 189 37.91 4.12 -8.31
N ARG A 190 38.50 3.70 -7.18
CA ARG A 190 39.73 4.34 -6.63
C ARG A 190 40.96 4.17 -7.51
N CYS A 191 40.91 3.25 -8.47
CA CYS A 191 41.94 3.11 -9.50
C CYS A 191 41.93 4.22 -10.56
N LEU A 192 40.83 5.01 -10.65
CA LEU A 192 40.74 6.12 -11.58
C LEU A 192 41.44 7.37 -11.03
N PRO A 193 42.02 8.22 -11.90
CA PRO A 193 42.61 9.50 -11.45
C PRO A 193 41.56 10.36 -10.76
N ASN A 194 41.92 10.87 -9.60
CA ASN A 194 40.99 11.74 -8.86
C ASN A 194 40.98 13.14 -9.52
N PRO A 195 39.83 13.61 -10.04
CA PRO A 195 39.73 14.90 -10.73
C PRO A 195 40.03 16.11 -9.83
N PHE A 196 40.08 15.92 -8.50
CA PHE A 196 40.47 16.98 -7.58
C PHE A 196 41.97 17.29 -7.64
N TYR A 197 42.81 16.38 -8.14
CA TYR A 197 44.27 16.52 -8.22
C TYR A 197 44.79 16.71 -9.66
N VAL A 198 43.89 17.01 -10.61
CA VAL A 198 44.24 17.28 -12.01
C VAL A 198 44.19 18.77 -12.30
#